data_2be992f17a255f038987a87989cdb70d
#
_entry.id   2be992f17a255f038987a87989cdb70d
#
_cell.length_a   1.000
_cell.length_b   1.000
_cell.length_c   1.000
_cell.angle_alpha   90.00
_cell.angle_beta   90.00
_cell.angle_gamma   90.00
#
_symmetry.space_group_name_H-M   'P 1'
#
loop_
_entity.id
_entity.type
_entity.pdbx_description
1 polymer ?
#
loop_
_entity_poly.entity_id
_entity_poly.type
_entity_poly.pdbx_seq_one_letter_code
_entity_poly.pdbx_strand_id
1 'polypeptide(L)'
;GLSIDALSEMSGVSVRTVQRIEKGETTPRGHSLKVIAEALNCDITDLTQPLTKNHVNDKESVKWLNLSALVVMIIPATNLIVPFILWMKYRKTELLITVGGRILSFQILWTIVMSMGLILAPFLVRLFDPPLLNTTGSVILTYVIFWFYNIASILNNAQKIQKEQWGKVYPKVIKLI
;
A
#
# COMPACT_ATOMS: atom_id res chain seq x y z
N GLY A 1 0.39 26.13 -1.08
CA GLY A 1 1.77 26.19 -1.57
C GLY A 1 2.19 27.64 -1.78
N LEU A 2 3.47 27.94 -1.63
CA LEU A 2 4.05 29.25 -1.91
C LEU A 2 4.27 29.41 -3.42
N SER A 3 4.06 30.63 -3.95
CA SER A 3 4.48 30.95 -5.31
C SER A 3 6.00 31.10 -5.38
N ILE A 4 6.57 30.99 -6.60
CA ILE A 4 8.01 31.17 -6.82
C ILE A 4 8.46 32.57 -6.35
N ASP A 5 7.65 33.59 -6.60
CA ASP A 5 7.92 34.97 -6.21
C ASP A 5 7.92 35.11 -4.67
N ALA A 6 6.91 34.52 -4.00
CA ALA A 6 6.85 34.55 -2.54
C ALA A 6 8.04 33.81 -1.90
N LEU A 7 8.43 32.65 -2.45
CA LEU A 7 9.61 31.93 -1.96
C LEU A 7 10.90 32.71 -2.20
N SER A 8 11.01 33.42 -3.33
CA SER A 8 12.16 34.30 -3.64
C SER A 8 12.26 35.43 -2.62
N GLU A 9 11.14 36.08 -2.31
CA GLU A 9 11.09 37.18 -1.34
C GLU A 9 11.43 36.70 0.08
N MET A 10 10.87 35.59 0.53
CA MET A 10 11.09 35.04 1.87
C MET A 10 12.52 34.49 2.06
N SER A 11 13.08 33.87 1.04
CA SER A 11 14.40 33.22 1.12
C SER A 11 15.56 34.14 0.72
N GLY A 12 15.28 35.27 0.05
CA GLY A 12 16.32 36.12 -0.53
C GLY A 12 17.05 35.52 -1.74
N VAL A 13 16.58 34.36 -2.24
CA VAL A 13 17.13 33.72 -3.43
C VAL A 13 16.40 34.24 -4.66
N SER A 14 17.15 34.64 -5.73
CA SER A 14 16.53 35.21 -6.91
C SER A 14 15.48 34.30 -7.55
N VAL A 15 14.39 34.87 -8.08
CA VAL A 15 13.31 34.18 -8.80
C VAL A 15 13.87 33.22 -9.87
N ARG A 16 14.86 33.65 -10.63
CA ARG A 16 15.53 32.82 -11.66
C ARG A 16 16.21 31.59 -11.05
N THR A 17 16.82 31.74 -9.86
CA THR A 17 17.47 30.61 -9.18
C THR A 17 16.43 29.63 -8.66
N VAL A 18 15.33 30.12 -8.07
CA VAL A 18 14.23 29.26 -7.60
C VAL A 18 13.62 28.48 -8.77
N GLN A 19 13.37 29.14 -9.91
CA GLN A 19 12.85 28.48 -11.13
C GLN A 19 13.79 27.38 -11.65
N ARG A 20 15.10 27.60 -11.62
CA ARG A 20 16.08 26.59 -12.07
C ARG A 20 16.15 25.40 -11.11
N ILE A 21 15.97 25.65 -9.80
CA ILE A 21 15.90 24.58 -8.80
C ILE A 21 14.64 23.74 -9.03
N GLU A 22 13.48 24.37 -9.23
CA GLU A 22 12.22 23.65 -9.48
C GLU A 22 12.25 22.81 -10.77
N LYS A 23 12.92 23.33 -11.81
CA LYS A 23 13.13 22.58 -13.06
C LYS A 23 14.19 21.48 -12.95
N GLY A 24 14.85 21.34 -11.80
CA GLY A 24 15.94 20.38 -11.60
C GLY A 24 17.25 20.73 -12.34
N GLU A 25 17.37 21.94 -12.91
CA GLU A 25 18.57 22.41 -13.61
C GLU A 25 19.72 22.72 -12.64
N THR A 26 19.41 22.97 -11.40
CA THR A 26 20.39 23.33 -10.35
C THR A 26 19.95 22.76 -9.01
N THR A 27 20.88 22.18 -8.27
CA THR A 27 20.66 21.74 -6.89
C THR A 27 21.10 22.83 -5.93
N PRO A 28 20.23 23.31 -5.01
CA PRO A 28 20.62 24.30 -4.02
C PRO A 28 21.69 23.73 -3.09
N ARG A 29 22.70 24.53 -2.74
CA ARG A 29 23.80 24.13 -1.87
C ARG A 29 24.12 25.20 -0.83
N GLY A 30 24.66 24.79 0.31
CA GLY A 30 25.15 25.69 1.33
C GLY A 30 24.10 26.72 1.79
N HIS A 31 24.41 28.01 1.64
CA HIS A 31 23.54 29.10 2.08
C HIS A 31 22.16 29.09 1.44
N SER A 32 22.09 28.91 0.12
CA SER A 32 20.79 28.88 -0.61
C SER A 32 19.87 27.75 -0.11
N LEU A 33 20.44 26.59 0.20
CA LEU A 33 19.66 25.47 0.77
C LEU A 33 19.10 25.81 2.15
N LYS A 34 19.92 26.46 3.00
CA LYS A 34 19.52 26.86 4.35
C LYS A 34 18.38 27.87 4.33
N VAL A 35 18.51 28.95 3.56
CA VAL A 35 17.49 30.01 3.51
C VAL A 35 16.19 29.55 2.86
N ILE A 36 16.25 28.61 1.88
CA ILE A 36 15.04 27.99 1.31
C ILE A 36 14.36 27.08 2.34
N ALA A 37 15.11 26.30 3.12
CA ALA A 37 14.54 25.45 4.18
C ALA A 37 13.86 26.29 5.27
N GLU A 38 14.50 27.39 5.68
CA GLU A 38 13.92 28.34 6.63
C GLU A 38 12.64 28.99 6.09
N ALA A 39 12.63 29.44 4.83
CA ALA A 39 11.46 30.02 4.19
C ALA A 39 10.30 29.02 4.05
N LEU A 40 10.59 27.75 3.84
CA LEU A 40 9.60 26.67 3.76
C LEU A 40 9.21 26.09 5.13
N ASN A 41 9.86 26.55 6.21
CA ASN A 41 9.70 26.04 7.58
C ASN A 41 9.85 24.51 7.66
N CYS A 42 10.89 23.99 6.99
CA CYS A 42 11.23 22.56 6.96
C CYS A 42 12.72 22.33 7.32
N ASP A 43 13.07 21.10 7.65
CA ASP A 43 14.48 20.76 7.90
C ASP A 43 15.27 20.68 6.58
N ILE A 44 16.55 21.04 6.63
CA ILE A 44 17.46 20.93 5.47
C ILE A 44 17.50 19.49 4.94
N THR A 45 17.38 18.52 5.83
CA THR A 45 17.34 17.08 5.47
C THR A 45 16.15 16.73 4.60
N ASP A 46 15.01 17.41 4.74
CA ASP A 46 13.81 17.19 3.93
C ASP A 46 14.02 17.64 2.48
N LEU A 47 14.81 18.70 2.26
CA LEU A 47 15.15 19.19 0.93
C LEU A 47 16.33 18.44 0.28
N THR A 48 17.19 17.79 1.05
CA THR A 48 18.39 17.11 0.55
C THR A 48 18.23 15.62 0.44
N GLN A 49 17.20 15.02 1.05
CA GLN A 49 16.93 13.59 0.89
C GLN A 49 16.59 13.32 -0.57
N PRO A 50 17.35 12.47 -1.27
CA PRO A 50 17.01 12.12 -2.63
C PRO A 50 15.64 11.46 -2.62
N LEU A 51 14.74 11.89 -3.52
CA LEU A 51 13.42 11.28 -3.76
C LEU A 51 13.50 9.77 -3.91
N THR A 52 14.64 9.26 -4.36
CA THR A 52 14.98 7.84 -4.47
C THR A 52 14.97 7.10 -3.13
N LYS A 53 15.38 7.74 -2.02
CA LYS A 53 15.43 7.08 -0.70
C LYS A 53 14.03 6.87 -0.12
N ASN A 54 13.11 7.82 -0.35
CA ASN A 54 11.71 7.66 0.03
C ASN A 54 11.02 6.60 -0.83
N HIS A 55 11.27 6.58 -2.14
CA HIS A 55 10.71 5.56 -3.04
C HIS A 55 11.18 4.13 -2.70
N VAL A 56 12.45 3.94 -2.35
CA VAL A 56 12.97 2.62 -1.93
C VAL A 56 12.32 2.18 -0.63
N ASN A 57 12.21 3.07 0.36
CA ASN A 57 11.56 2.78 1.63
C ASN A 57 10.05 2.51 1.44
N ASP A 58 9.38 3.24 0.55
CA ASP A 58 7.97 3.05 0.24
C ASP A 58 7.70 1.70 -0.43
N LYS A 59 8.54 1.32 -1.38
CA LYS A 59 8.46 0.02 -2.05
C LYS A 59 8.60 -1.14 -1.05
N GLU A 60 9.61 -1.08 -0.18
CA GLU A 60 9.81 -2.09 0.86
C GLU A 60 8.63 -2.10 1.84
N SER A 61 8.13 -0.94 2.23
CA SER A 61 6.96 -0.83 3.12
C SER A 61 5.69 -1.43 2.49
N VAL A 62 5.42 -1.17 1.21
CA VAL A 62 4.30 -1.77 0.46
C VAL A 62 4.48 -3.28 0.33
N LYS A 63 5.70 -3.75 0.07
CA LYS A 63 6.03 -5.17 -0.01
C LYS A 63 5.77 -5.89 1.32
N TRP A 64 6.26 -5.36 2.43
CA TRP A 64 6.02 -5.92 3.76
C TRP A 64 4.54 -5.86 4.16
N LEU A 65 3.84 -4.79 3.82
CA LEU A 65 2.40 -4.67 4.00
C LEU A 65 1.65 -5.81 3.27
N ASN A 66 2.00 -6.08 2.01
CA ASN A 66 1.39 -7.15 1.24
C ASN A 66 1.73 -8.54 1.81
N LEU A 67 3.01 -8.79 2.14
CA LEU A 67 3.45 -10.08 2.68
C LEU A 67 2.95 -10.34 4.10
N SER A 68 2.67 -9.30 4.87
CA SER A 68 2.17 -9.44 6.24
C SER A 68 0.80 -10.15 6.30
N ALA A 69 0.04 -10.11 5.20
CA ALA A 69 -1.21 -10.87 5.11
C ALA A 69 -1.01 -12.41 5.09
N LEU A 70 0.24 -12.89 4.87
CA LEU A 70 0.58 -14.32 4.96
C LEU A 70 0.78 -14.79 6.41
N VAL A 71 1.14 -13.89 7.32
CA VAL A 71 1.65 -14.25 8.67
C VAL A 71 0.59 -14.92 9.54
N VAL A 72 -0.70 -14.66 9.33
CA VAL A 72 -1.76 -15.19 10.20
C VAL A 72 -2.90 -15.79 9.38
N MET A 73 -2.58 -16.76 8.53
CA MET A 73 -3.58 -17.43 7.69
C MET A 73 -4.32 -18.58 8.38
N ILE A 74 -3.99 -18.88 9.66
CA ILE A 74 -4.56 -20.00 10.41
C ILE A 74 -5.98 -19.68 10.89
N ILE A 75 -6.27 -18.43 11.23
CA ILE A 75 -7.57 -18.00 11.73
C ILE A 75 -8.20 -17.01 10.75
N PRO A 76 -9.45 -17.22 10.32
CA PRO A 76 -10.18 -16.26 9.49
C PRO A 76 -10.16 -14.85 10.10
N ALA A 77 -10.01 -13.81 9.26
CA ALA A 77 -9.92 -12.40 9.60
C ALA A 77 -8.60 -11.90 10.23
N THR A 78 -7.70 -12.76 10.72
CA THR A 78 -6.40 -12.32 11.26
C THR A 78 -5.45 -11.79 10.17
N ASN A 79 -5.66 -12.17 8.93
CA ASN A 79 -4.97 -11.62 7.74
C ASN A 79 -5.21 -10.12 7.53
N LEU A 80 -6.17 -9.50 8.25
CA LEU A 80 -6.44 -8.06 8.21
C LEU A 80 -5.67 -7.29 9.27
N ILE A 81 -5.45 -7.87 10.44
CA ILE A 81 -4.92 -7.17 11.62
C ILE A 81 -3.50 -6.64 11.37
N VAL A 82 -2.60 -7.53 10.94
CA VAL A 82 -1.19 -7.15 10.74
C VAL A 82 -1.02 -6.16 9.60
N PRO A 83 -1.62 -6.37 8.38
CA PRO A 83 -1.57 -5.37 7.32
C PRO A 83 -2.20 -4.03 7.74
N PHE A 84 -3.28 -4.03 8.51
CA PHE A 84 -3.92 -2.80 8.97
C PHE A 84 -3.02 -2.00 9.92
N ILE A 85 -2.39 -2.66 10.90
CA ILE A 85 -1.44 -2.01 11.82
C ILE A 85 -0.25 -1.43 11.06
N LEU A 86 0.32 -2.21 10.13
CA LEU A 86 1.43 -1.75 9.30
C LEU A 86 1.04 -0.58 8.41
N TRP A 87 -0.14 -0.63 7.80
CA TRP A 87 -0.63 0.47 6.99
C TRP A 87 -0.82 1.74 7.81
N MET A 88 -1.42 1.66 8.99
CA MET A 88 -1.54 2.81 9.90
C MET A 88 -0.18 3.42 10.26
N LYS A 89 0.83 2.59 10.47
CA LYS A 89 2.19 3.03 10.80
C LYS A 89 2.89 3.69 9.61
N TYR A 90 2.70 3.17 8.39
CA TYR A 90 3.46 3.57 7.22
C TYR A 90 2.72 4.48 6.24
N ARG A 91 1.43 4.81 6.45
CA ARG A 91 0.62 5.68 5.56
C ARG A 91 1.05 7.15 5.54
N LYS A 92 2.35 7.39 5.29
CA LYS A 92 2.93 8.74 5.24
C LYS A 92 3.05 9.30 3.83
N THR A 93 3.00 8.47 2.80
CA THR A 93 3.16 8.86 1.40
C THR A 93 1.92 8.50 0.59
N GLU A 94 1.69 9.21 -0.53
CA GLU A 94 0.56 8.93 -1.44
C GLU A 94 0.58 7.48 -1.96
N LEU A 95 1.77 6.93 -2.20
CA LEU A 95 1.91 5.55 -2.64
C LEU A 95 1.37 4.58 -1.59
N LEU A 96 1.77 4.73 -0.33
CA LEU A 96 1.33 3.86 0.77
C LEU A 96 -0.15 4.05 1.10
N ILE A 97 -0.68 5.26 0.98
CA ILE A 97 -2.12 5.51 1.14
C ILE A 97 -2.88 4.79 0.02
N THR A 98 -2.48 4.98 -1.23
CA THR A 98 -3.23 4.47 -2.39
C THR A 98 -3.06 2.97 -2.58
N VAL A 99 -1.83 2.46 -2.61
CA VAL A 99 -1.56 1.03 -2.86
C VAL A 99 -1.85 0.20 -1.62
N GLY A 100 -1.46 0.70 -0.43
CA GLY A 100 -1.77 0.05 0.85
C GLY A 100 -3.27 -0.05 1.09
N GLY A 101 -4.03 1.00 0.78
CA GLY A 101 -5.49 0.98 0.83
C GLY A 101 -6.11 -0.08 -0.09
N ARG A 102 -5.56 -0.29 -1.31
CA ARG A 102 -6.02 -1.37 -2.21
C ARG A 102 -5.72 -2.76 -1.64
N ILE A 103 -4.54 -2.95 -1.04
CA ILE A 103 -4.17 -4.22 -0.39
C ILE A 103 -5.19 -4.54 0.71
N LEU A 104 -5.47 -3.57 1.60
CA LEU A 104 -6.44 -3.74 2.68
C LEU A 104 -7.85 -3.97 2.18
N SER A 105 -8.32 -3.18 1.21
CA SER A 105 -9.66 -3.34 0.60
C SER A 105 -9.83 -4.73 -0.01
N PHE A 106 -8.80 -5.26 -0.67
CA PHE A 106 -8.81 -6.63 -1.19
C PHE A 106 -8.91 -7.65 -0.07
N GLN A 107 -8.13 -7.53 1.00
CA GLN A 107 -8.17 -8.47 2.12
C GLN A 107 -9.51 -8.44 2.86
N ILE A 108 -10.13 -7.27 3.02
CA ILE A 108 -11.47 -7.13 3.59
C ILE A 108 -12.50 -7.86 2.72
N LEU A 109 -12.52 -7.55 1.41
CA LEU A 109 -13.45 -8.18 0.48
C LEU A 109 -13.25 -9.70 0.42
N TRP A 110 -11.99 -10.14 0.35
CA TRP A 110 -11.65 -11.56 0.35
C TRP A 110 -12.14 -12.26 1.63
N THR A 111 -11.97 -11.64 2.81
CA THR A 111 -12.45 -12.19 4.08
C THR A 111 -13.96 -12.32 4.10
N ILE A 112 -14.69 -11.33 3.58
CA ILE A 112 -16.17 -11.38 3.46
C ILE A 112 -16.58 -12.53 2.55
N VAL A 113 -16.01 -12.63 1.34
CA VAL A 113 -16.35 -13.67 0.36
C VAL A 113 -16.02 -15.06 0.90
N MET A 114 -14.87 -15.23 1.55
CA MET A 114 -14.49 -16.48 2.21
C MET A 114 -15.49 -16.87 3.32
N SER A 115 -15.86 -15.91 4.17
CA SER A 115 -16.82 -16.15 5.26
C SER A 115 -18.19 -16.58 4.72
N MET A 116 -18.65 -15.92 3.66
CA MET A 116 -19.88 -16.33 2.95
C MET A 116 -19.75 -17.75 2.37
N GLY A 117 -18.60 -18.07 1.75
CA GLY A 117 -18.36 -19.42 1.21
C GLY A 117 -18.40 -20.50 2.29
N LEU A 118 -17.79 -20.23 3.47
CA LEU A 118 -17.81 -21.17 4.59
C LEU A 118 -19.21 -21.42 5.16
N ILE A 119 -20.11 -20.43 5.10
CA ILE A 119 -21.51 -20.57 5.52
C ILE A 119 -22.33 -21.29 4.43
N LEU A 120 -22.13 -20.92 3.17
CA LEU A 120 -22.95 -21.46 2.07
C LEU A 120 -22.58 -22.90 1.70
N ALA A 121 -21.30 -23.28 1.78
CA ALA A 121 -20.84 -24.61 1.36
C ALA A 121 -21.54 -25.76 2.11
N PRO A 122 -21.62 -25.77 3.45
CA PRO A 122 -22.33 -26.83 4.18
C PRO A 122 -23.84 -26.82 3.92
N PHE A 123 -24.43 -25.63 3.69
CA PHE A 123 -25.84 -25.50 3.35
C PHE A 123 -26.15 -26.13 1.97
N LEU A 124 -25.31 -25.85 0.96
CA LEU A 124 -25.44 -26.42 -0.37
C LEU A 124 -25.26 -27.96 -0.35
N VAL A 125 -24.27 -28.47 0.39
CA VAL A 125 -24.07 -29.91 0.57
C VAL A 125 -25.31 -30.56 1.17
N ARG A 126 -25.92 -29.95 2.18
CA ARG A 126 -27.12 -30.47 2.80
C ARG A 126 -28.35 -30.41 1.88
N LEU A 127 -28.38 -29.43 0.94
CA LEU A 127 -29.49 -29.27 -0.01
C LEU A 127 -29.39 -30.24 -1.16
N PHE A 128 -28.19 -30.51 -1.70
CA PHE A 128 -27.97 -31.32 -2.91
C PHE A 128 -27.50 -32.74 -2.61
N ASP A 129 -27.12 -33.05 -1.37
CA ASP A 129 -26.66 -34.35 -0.87
C ASP A 129 -25.68 -35.10 -1.82
N PRO A 130 -24.57 -34.49 -2.21
CA PRO A 130 -23.61 -35.07 -3.13
C PRO A 130 -22.92 -36.29 -2.48
N PRO A 131 -22.77 -37.43 -3.22
CA PRO A 131 -22.36 -38.71 -2.64
C PRO A 131 -20.93 -38.73 -2.08
N LEU A 132 -20.06 -37.81 -2.50
CA LEU A 132 -18.65 -37.77 -2.09
C LEU A 132 -18.27 -36.66 -1.11
N LEU A 133 -19.19 -35.79 -0.76
CA LEU A 133 -18.87 -34.60 0.03
C LEU A 133 -19.87 -34.45 1.20
N ASN A 134 -19.38 -34.57 2.42
CA ASN A 134 -20.15 -34.24 3.62
C ASN A 134 -20.01 -32.76 4.01
N THR A 135 -20.82 -32.31 4.97
CA THR A 135 -20.81 -30.90 5.44
C THR A 135 -19.46 -30.46 5.96
N THR A 136 -18.77 -31.29 6.73
CA THR A 136 -17.43 -31.01 7.28
C THR A 136 -16.39 -30.92 6.16
N GLY A 137 -16.42 -31.87 5.23
CA GLY A 137 -15.53 -31.88 4.05
C GLY A 137 -15.72 -30.66 3.18
N SER A 138 -16.95 -30.17 3.01
CA SER A 138 -17.23 -28.96 2.24
C SER A 138 -16.64 -27.70 2.86
N VAL A 139 -16.69 -27.57 4.19
CA VAL A 139 -16.07 -26.45 4.91
C VAL A 139 -14.55 -26.49 4.73
N ILE A 140 -13.93 -27.66 4.94
CA ILE A 140 -12.48 -27.82 4.79
C ILE A 140 -12.04 -27.52 3.36
N LEU A 141 -12.72 -28.09 2.37
CA LEU A 141 -12.41 -27.87 0.96
C LEU A 141 -12.54 -26.40 0.57
N THR A 142 -13.62 -25.74 0.98
CA THR A 142 -13.83 -24.31 0.74
C THR A 142 -12.70 -23.49 1.37
N TYR A 143 -12.35 -23.76 2.64
CA TYR A 143 -11.27 -23.09 3.32
C TYR A 143 -9.94 -23.25 2.57
N VAL A 144 -9.58 -24.46 2.18
CA VAL A 144 -8.33 -24.76 1.46
C VAL A 144 -8.28 -24.05 0.10
N ILE A 145 -9.36 -24.04 -0.66
CA ILE A 145 -9.41 -23.35 -1.97
C ILE A 145 -9.19 -21.85 -1.78
N PHE A 146 -9.91 -21.23 -0.86
CA PHE A 146 -9.75 -19.79 -0.58
C PHE A 146 -8.36 -19.47 -0.05
N TRP A 147 -7.78 -20.34 0.77
CA TRP A 147 -6.44 -20.20 1.31
C TRP A 147 -5.38 -20.17 0.21
N PHE A 148 -5.39 -21.15 -0.71
CA PHE A 148 -4.48 -21.18 -1.85
C PHE A 148 -4.66 -19.97 -2.77
N TYR A 149 -5.91 -19.59 -3.05
CA TYR A 149 -6.19 -18.40 -3.86
C TYR A 149 -5.60 -17.13 -3.25
N ASN A 150 -5.73 -16.94 -1.94
CA ASN A 150 -5.16 -15.76 -1.26
C ASN A 150 -3.63 -15.75 -1.33
N ILE A 151 -2.98 -16.88 -1.06
CA ILE A 151 -1.52 -17.01 -1.20
C ILE A 151 -1.09 -16.65 -2.62
N ALA A 152 -1.68 -17.27 -3.63
CA ALA A 152 -1.36 -17.00 -5.03
C ALA A 152 -1.55 -15.51 -5.38
N SER A 153 -2.62 -14.90 -4.87
CA SER A 153 -2.90 -13.47 -5.06
C SER A 153 -1.84 -12.58 -4.42
N ILE A 154 -1.44 -12.87 -3.17
CA ILE A 154 -0.40 -12.11 -2.45
C ILE A 154 0.95 -12.23 -3.18
N LEU A 155 1.35 -13.43 -3.59
CA LEU A 155 2.61 -13.67 -4.30
C LEU A 155 2.64 -13.00 -5.68
N ASN A 156 1.54 -13.09 -6.45
CA ASN A 156 1.44 -12.42 -7.73
C ASN A 156 1.54 -10.88 -7.58
N ASN A 157 0.89 -10.32 -6.58
CA ASN A 157 0.99 -8.88 -6.32
C ASN A 157 2.36 -8.48 -5.74
N ALA A 158 3.05 -9.35 -4.98
CA ALA A 158 4.42 -9.12 -4.57
C ALA A 158 5.37 -8.98 -5.77
N GLN A 159 5.19 -9.78 -6.83
CA GLN A 159 5.95 -9.64 -8.07
C GLN A 159 5.67 -8.32 -8.79
N LYS A 160 4.40 -7.87 -8.83
CA LYS A 160 4.03 -6.56 -9.42
C LYS A 160 4.63 -5.40 -8.64
N ILE A 161 4.63 -5.47 -7.31
CA ILE A 161 5.28 -4.50 -6.41
C ILE A 161 6.78 -4.45 -6.70
N GLN A 162 7.44 -5.62 -6.84
CA GLN A 162 8.86 -5.70 -7.15
C GLN A 162 9.20 -5.02 -8.50
N LYS A 163 8.31 -5.16 -9.49
CA LYS A 163 8.43 -4.53 -10.81
C LYS A 163 7.87 -3.10 -10.87
N GLU A 164 7.50 -2.51 -9.75
CA GLU A 164 6.92 -1.16 -9.61
C GLU A 164 5.68 -0.91 -10.48
N GLN A 165 4.93 -1.96 -10.76
CA GLN A 165 3.70 -1.89 -11.53
C GLN A 165 2.51 -1.48 -10.65
N TRP A 166 2.58 -0.32 -10.00
CA TRP A 166 1.64 0.15 -8.98
C TRP A 166 0.18 0.18 -9.44
N GLY A 167 -0.05 0.50 -10.71
CA GLY A 167 -1.40 0.52 -11.31
C GLY A 167 -2.04 -0.87 -11.40
N LYS A 168 -1.24 -1.95 -11.40
CA LYS A 168 -1.67 -3.34 -11.55
C LYS A 168 -1.70 -4.11 -10.22
N VAL A 169 -1.24 -3.49 -9.13
CA VAL A 169 -1.28 -4.08 -7.78
C VAL A 169 -2.72 -4.03 -7.30
N TYR A 170 -3.32 -5.18 -7.14
CA TYR A 170 -4.73 -5.42 -6.86
C TYR A 170 -5.71 -4.60 -7.74
N PRO A 171 -6.85 -5.17 -8.15
CA PRO A 171 -7.83 -4.43 -8.93
C PRO A 171 -8.33 -3.22 -8.12
N LYS A 172 -8.70 -2.14 -8.83
CA LYS A 172 -9.38 -0.97 -8.27
C LYS A 172 -10.85 -1.34 -7.94
N VAL A 173 -11.03 -2.37 -7.14
CA VAL A 173 -12.33 -2.74 -6.60
C VAL A 173 -12.62 -1.78 -5.47
N ILE A 174 -13.84 -1.37 -5.30
CA ILE A 174 -14.41 -0.51 -4.27
C ILE A 174 -13.38 0.03 -3.26
N LYS A 175 -13.17 1.33 -3.25
CA LYS A 175 -12.32 2.01 -2.26
C LYS A 175 -13.05 1.93 -0.91
N LEU A 176 -12.72 0.93 -0.09
CA LEU A 176 -13.31 0.72 1.24
C LEU A 176 -12.58 1.53 2.31
N ILE A 177 -11.37 2.01 1.99
CA ILE A 177 -10.50 2.81 2.87
C ILE A 177 -9.88 3.95 2.08
#